data_ef38d2f601ca175f2c99663163306e87
#
_entry.id   ef38d2f601ca175f2c99663163306e87
#
_cell.length_a   1.000
_cell.length_b   1.000
_cell.length_c   1.000
_cell.angle_alpha   90.00
_cell.angle_beta   90.00
_cell.angle_gamma   90.00
#
_symmetry.space_group_name_H-M   'P 1'
#
loop_
_entity.id
_entity.type
_entity.pdbx_description
1 polymer ?
#
loop_
_entity_poly.entity_id
_entity_poly.type
_entity_poly.pdbx_seq_one_letter_code
_entity_poly.pdbx_strand_id
1 'polypeptide(L)'
;MSKGVIKKVAGPLVIASGMRDANMFDVVRVSNQRLIGEIIEMHGDEASIQVYEETSGLGPGEPVESMEVPMSVELGPGLITSIYDGIQRPLDDIMKISGNSLKRGVEVPSLKRNLKWEFVPTAKVGDEVEAGDVIGTVQETPVVQQKIMVPYGVKGTIKEIRAGEFTVEEVVAIVTTESGERELTLMQKWPVRRGRPYQRKLPPKMPLVTGQRVIDTFFPIAKGGVAAVPGPFGSGKTVIQHQLAKWAEADIVVYIGCGERGNEMTDVLNEFPELKDPKTGQSLMQRTVLIANTSDMPVAAREASIYTGITIAEYFRDMGYSVALMADSTSRWAEALREMSGRLEEMPGEEGYPAYLGSRLAQFYERAGHVISLGKEGREGALSVIGAVSPPGGDISEPVSQATLRIVKVFWGLDSALAYKRHFPAINWLNSYSLYLDDMETWFNANVASDWMEGRQKMMTLLQEEAELEEIVKMVGMDALSPGDRLKMEAARSIREDFLHQNSFHEIDTYTSLKKQYMMMKLVMAFYEKAVEALSKGASLQDLINMPVREQIGRFKYVHEDDLDTEYEKVNQKLDAEISAAQGKEGF
;
A
#
# COMPACT_ATOMS: atom_id res chain seq x y z
N MET A 1 -38.78 -2.06 -7.06
CA MET A 1 -37.68 -2.47 -7.95
C MET A 1 -37.94 -1.93 -9.33
N SER A 2 -37.11 -1.01 -9.80
CA SER A 2 -37.22 -0.47 -11.16
C SER A 2 -36.80 -1.54 -12.18
N LYS A 3 -37.64 -1.75 -13.18
CA LYS A 3 -37.40 -2.74 -14.24
C LYS A 3 -37.36 -2.03 -15.59
N GLY A 4 -36.29 -2.24 -16.30
CA GLY A 4 -36.05 -1.71 -17.62
C GLY A 4 -35.69 -2.79 -18.62
N VAL A 5 -35.36 -2.37 -19.83
CA VAL A 5 -34.94 -3.25 -20.92
C VAL A 5 -33.68 -2.70 -21.57
N ILE A 6 -32.80 -3.59 -22.01
CA ILE A 6 -31.59 -3.22 -22.75
C ILE A 6 -31.98 -2.55 -24.05
N LYS A 7 -31.42 -1.38 -24.32
CA LYS A 7 -31.54 -0.63 -25.57
C LYS A 7 -30.30 -0.77 -26.46
N LYS A 8 -29.11 -0.75 -25.84
CA LYS A 8 -27.83 -0.81 -26.55
C LYS A 8 -26.79 -1.55 -25.70
N VAL A 9 -25.93 -2.31 -26.34
CA VAL A 9 -24.75 -2.94 -25.72
C VAL A 9 -23.49 -2.46 -26.44
N ALA A 10 -22.51 -1.94 -25.71
CA ALA A 10 -21.24 -1.46 -26.26
C ALA A 10 -20.08 -1.92 -25.36
N GLY A 11 -19.65 -3.19 -25.51
CA GLY A 11 -18.69 -3.81 -24.62
C GLY A 11 -19.21 -3.86 -23.20
N PRO A 12 -18.45 -3.41 -22.19
CA PRO A 12 -18.89 -3.42 -20.80
C PRO A 12 -20.01 -2.41 -20.48
N LEU A 13 -20.33 -1.51 -21.41
CA LEU A 13 -21.41 -0.53 -21.25
C LEU A 13 -22.71 -1.07 -21.82
N VAL A 14 -23.77 -1.04 -21.02
CA VAL A 14 -25.13 -1.33 -21.40
C VAL A 14 -26.02 -0.12 -21.14
N ILE A 15 -26.83 0.28 -22.13
CA ILE A 15 -27.82 1.33 -21.94
C ILE A 15 -29.19 0.65 -21.84
N ALA A 16 -29.90 0.94 -20.75
CA ALA A 16 -31.24 0.43 -20.49
C ALA A 16 -32.24 1.58 -20.42
N SER A 17 -33.43 1.38 -20.96
CA SER A 17 -34.57 2.30 -20.86
C SER A 17 -35.59 1.81 -19.81
N GLY A 18 -36.46 2.70 -19.35
CA GLY A 18 -37.45 2.39 -18.32
C GLY A 18 -36.90 2.43 -16.89
N MET A 19 -35.78 3.07 -16.70
CA MET A 19 -35.04 3.11 -15.43
C MET A 19 -35.25 4.39 -14.60
N ARG A 20 -36.34 5.12 -14.85
CA ARG A 20 -36.59 6.43 -14.23
C ARG A 20 -36.49 6.44 -12.69
N ASP A 21 -36.95 5.37 -12.05
CA ASP A 21 -37.02 5.28 -10.58
C ASP A 21 -35.73 4.70 -9.96
N ALA A 22 -34.73 4.40 -10.77
CA ALA A 22 -33.43 3.94 -10.30
C ALA A 22 -32.53 5.13 -9.91
N ASN A 23 -31.54 4.87 -9.05
CA ASN A 23 -30.59 5.88 -8.62
C ASN A 23 -29.20 5.64 -9.22
N MET A 24 -28.42 6.71 -9.29
CA MET A 24 -26.99 6.62 -9.60
C MET A 24 -26.31 5.66 -8.61
N PHE A 25 -25.43 4.83 -9.15
CA PHE A 25 -24.67 3.82 -8.42
C PHE A 25 -25.47 2.65 -7.85
N ASP A 26 -26.76 2.53 -8.20
CA ASP A 26 -27.51 1.32 -7.87
C ASP A 26 -26.90 0.10 -8.60
N VAL A 27 -26.81 -1.01 -7.88
CA VAL A 27 -26.52 -2.32 -8.45
C VAL A 27 -27.72 -2.78 -9.28
N VAL A 28 -27.44 -3.29 -10.46
CA VAL A 28 -28.46 -3.85 -11.37
C VAL A 28 -28.12 -5.27 -11.78
N ARG A 29 -29.16 -6.03 -12.10
CA ARG A 29 -29.05 -7.34 -12.74
C ARG A 29 -29.42 -7.21 -14.19
N VAL A 30 -28.47 -7.49 -15.06
CA VAL A 30 -28.59 -7.26 -16.50
C VAL A 30 -28.83 -8.59 -17.21
N SER A 31 -29.81 -8.62 -18.11
CA SER A 31 -30.17 -9.79 -18.90
C SER A 31 -30.85 -10.92 -18.10
N ASN A 32 -31.35 -11.91 -18.81
CA ASN A 32 -31.82 -13.16 -18.20
C ASN A 32 -30.73 -13.95 -17.51
N GLN A 33 -29.46 -13.66 -17.83
CA GLN A 33 -28.29 -14.25 -17.17
C GLN A 33 -27.97 -13.60 -15.81
N ARG A 34 -28.66 -12.50 -15.48
CA ARG A 34 -28.52 -11.76 -14.20
C ARG A 34 -27.10 -11.27 -13.92
N LEU A 35 -26.42 -10.76 -14.95
CA LEU A 35 -25.07 -10.20 -14.81
C LEU A 35 -25.08 -8.99 -13.86
N ILE A 36 -24.06 -8.87 -13.04
CA ILE A 36 -23.92 -7.75 -12.10
C ILE A 36 -23.44 -6.51 -12.85
N GLY A 37 -24.15 -5.40 -12.65
CA GLY A 37 -23.75 -4.10 -13.17
C GLY A 37 -24.05 -2.99 -12.16
N GLU A 38 -23.60 -1.80 -12.49
CA GLU A 38 -23.81 -0.58 -11.70
C GLU A 38 -24.21 0.57 -12.62
N ILE A 39 -25.19 1.35 -12.21
CA ILE A 39 -25.59 2.57 -12.93
C ILE A 39 -24.53 3.65 -12.72
N ILE A 40 -23.93 4.12 -13.80
CA ILE A 40 -22.88 5.14 -13.76
C ILE A 40 -23.32 6.50 -14.33
N GLU A 41 -24.46 6.52 -15.04
CA GLU A 41 -25.02 7.75 -15.59
C GLU A 41 -26.52 7.60 -15.80
N MET A 42 -27.27 8.67 -15.68
CA MET A 42 -28.72 8.71 -15.88
C MET A 42 -29.10 9.87 -16.81
N HIS A 43 -29.86 9.57 -17.85
CA HIS A 43 -30.46 10.55 -18.77
C HIS A 43 -31.96 10.32 -18.91
N GLY A 44 -32.76 11.02 -18.11
CA GLY A 44 -34.20 10.83 -18.09
C GLY A 44 -34.61 9.45 -17.59
N ASP A 45 -35.14 8.58 -18.47
CA ASP A 45 -35.45 7.20 -18.13
C ASP A 45 -34.40 6.18 -18.62
N GLU A 46 -33.33 6.67 -19.26
CA GLU A 46 -32.20 5.83 -19.68
C GLU A 46 -31.10 5.81 -18.65
N ALA A 47 -30.61 4.61 -18.35
CA ALA A 47 -29.47 4.37 -17.49
C ALA A 47 -28.30 3.81 -18.29
N SER A 48 -27.13 4.41 -18.14
CA SER A 48 -25.86 3.84 -18.60
C SER A 48 -25.28 2.97 -17.48
N ILE A 49 -25.07 1.70 -17.79
CA ILE A 49 -24.68 0.66 -16.83
C ILE A 49 -23.34 0.08 -17.21
N GLN A 50 -22.37 0.12 -16.29
CA GLN A 50 -21.16 -0.67 -16.44
C GLN A 50 -21.41 -2.08 -15.91
N VAL A 51 -21.13 -3.09 -16.73
CA VAL A 51 -21.30 -4.50 -16.37
C VAL A 51 -19.97 -5.10 -15.97
N TYR A 52 -19.95 -5.75 -14.81
CA TYR A 52 -18.74 -6.34 -14.22
C TYR A 52 -18.36 -7.70 -14.79
N GLU A 53 -19.12 -8.19 -15.73
CA GLU A 53 -18.94 -9.49 -16.37
C GLU A 53 -18.93 -9.34 -17.90
N GLU A 54 -18.52 -10.39 -18.59
CA GLU A 54 -18.50 -10.43 -20.05
C GLU A 54 -19.91 -10.27 -20.63
N THR A 55 -20.10 -9.30 -21.53
CA THR A 55 -21.40 -8.93 -22.10
C THR A 55 -21.69 -9.55 -23.48
N SER A 56 -20.78 -10.37 -24.00
CA SER A 56 -20.97 -11.03 -25.31
C SER A 56 -22.26 -11.83 -25.35
N GLY A 57 -23.05 -11.61 -26.41
CA GLY A 57 -24.35 -12.29 -26.61
C GLY A 57 -25.54 -11.63 -25.92
N LEU A 58 -25.36 -10.53 -25.18
CA LEU A 58 -26.48 -9.71 -24.73
C LEU A 58 -27.05 -8.91 -25.88
N GLY A 59 -28.37 -8.66 -25.87
CA GLY A 59 -29.04 -7.92 -26.90
C GLY A 59 -30.18 -7.02 -26.43
N PRO A 60 -30.61 -6.08 -27.27
CA PRO A 60 -31.75 -5.24 -26.96
C PRO A 60 -33.01 -6.05 -26.62
N GLY A 61 -33.82 -5.54 -25.69
CA GLY A 61 -35.05 -6.16 -25.24
C GLY A 61 -34.89 -7.10 -24.03
N GLU A 62 -33.66 -7.46 -23.66
CA GLU A 62 -33.44 -8.25 -22.44
C GLU A 62 -33.68 -7.42 -21.17
N PRO A 63 -34.14 -8.05 -20.08
CA PRO A 63 -34.52 -7.33 -18.85
C PRO A 63 -33.33 -6.74 -18.10
N VAL A 64 -33.57 -5.60 -17.46
CA VAL A 64 -32.64 -5.01 -16.47
C VAL A 64 -33.42 -4.70 -15.20
N GLU A 65 -32.93 -5.14 -14.06
CA GLU A 65 -33.58 -4.97 -12.77
C GLU A 65 -32.66 -4.26 -11.78
N SER A 66 -33.10 -3.12 -11.24
CA SER A 66 -32.38 -2.41 -10.18
C SER A 66 -32.61 -3.11 -8.84
N MET A 67 -31.52 -3.29 -8.10
CA MET A 67 -31.55 -3.81 -6.74
C MET A 67 -31.83 -2.73 -5.70
N GLU A 68 -31.89 -1.45 -6.10
CA GLU A 68 -32.14 -0.27 -5.24
C GLU A 68 -31.15 -0.13 -4.07
N VAL A 69 -29.96 -0.68 -4.23
CA VAL A 69 -28.85 -0.59 -3.26
C VAL A 69 -27.56 -0.26 -4.00
N PRO A 70 -26.69 0.56 -3.43
CA PRO A 70 -25.38 0.84 -4.01
C PRO A 70 -24.48 -0.40 -3.93
N MET A 71 -23.47 -0.44 -4.81
CA MET A 71 -22.44 -1.47 -4.74
C MET A 71 -21.74 -1.41 -3.41
N SER A 72 -21.79 -2.51 -2.66
CA SER A 72 -21.31 -2.60 -1.30
C SER A 72 -20.45 -3.84 -1.12
N VAL A 73 -19.53 -3.77 -0.16
CA VAL A 73 -18.77 -4.91 0.33
C VAL A 73 -19.35 -5.45 1.62
N GLU A 74 -19.19 -6.75 1.83
CA GLU A 74 -19.48 -7.41 3.09
C GLU A 74 -18.25 -7.35 3.99
N LEU A 75 -18.42 -6.84 5.20
CA LEU A 75 -17.36 -6.64 6.18
C LEU A 75 -17.66 -7.46 7.44
N GLY A 76 -16.77 -8.38 7.75
CA GLY A 76 -16.92 -9.28 8.90
C GLY A 76 -15.86 -10.38 8.93
N PRO A 77 -15.98 -11.36 9.82
CA PRO A 77 -15.09 -12.50 9.86
C PRO A 77 -15.10 -13.30 8.55
N GLY A 78 -13.93 -13.69 8.08
CA GLY A 78 -13.73 -14.38 6.81
C GLY A 78 -13.06 -13.54 5.72
N LEU A 79 -12.78 -12.25 5.97
CA LEU A 79 -12.05 -11.39 5.06
C LEU A 79 -10.58 -11.77 4.95
N ILE A 80 -9.93 -12.00 6.09
CA ILE A 80 -8.51 -12.38 6.13
C ILE A 80 -8.31 -13.75 5.49
N THR A 81 -7.20 -13.95 4.82
CA THR A 81 -6.85 -15.12 4.02
C THR A 81 -7.66 -15.29 2.73
N SER A 82 -8.65 -14.44 2.50
CA SER A 82 -9.49 -14.52 1.30
C SER A 82 -8.80 -13.89 0.09
N ILE A 83 -9.09 -14.47 -1.06
CA ILE A 83 -8.69 -13.97 -2.37
C ILE A 83 -9.97 -13.65 -3.13
N TYR A 84 -10.19 -12.35 -3.33
CA TYR A 84 -11.38 -11.84 -4.00
C TYR A 84 -11.09 -11.37 -5.42
N ASP A 85 -12.12 -11.34 -6.26
CA ASP A 85 -12.10 -10.56 -7.49
C ASP A 85 -12.43 -9.07 -7.23
N GLY A 86 -12.52 -8.26 -8.28
CA GLY A 86 -12.75 -6.82 -8.16
C GLY A 86 -14.07 -6.42 -7.51
N ILE A 87 -15.05 -7.30 -7.45
CA ILE A 87 -16.38 -7.09 -6.83
C ILE A 87 -16.61 -7.95 -5.59
N GLN A 88 -15.54 -8.35 -4.94
CA GLN A 88 -15.56 -9.16 -3.71
C GLN A 88 -16.19 -10.55 -3.87
N ARG A 89 -16.07 -11.19 -5.01
CA ARG A 89 -16.42 -12.60 -5.14
C ARG A 89 -15.21 -13.46 -4.77
N PRO A 90 -15.32 -14.43 -3.84
CA PRO A 90 -14.22 -15.33 -3.50
C PRO A 90 -13.84 -16.20 -4.70
N LEU A 91 -12.59 -16.12 -5.14
CA LEU A 91 -12.10 -16.85 -6.32
C LEU A 91 -12.16 -18.37 -6.13
N ASP A 92 -11.87 -18.85 -4.92
CA ASP A 92 -11.97 -20.28 -4.59
C ASP A 92 -13.36 -20.84 -4.77
N ASP A 93 -14.38 -20.09 -4.37
CA ASP A 93 -15.77 -20.51 -4.47
C ASP A 93 -16.28 -20.44 -5.91
N ILE A 94 -15.83 -19.43 -6.67
CA ILE A 94 -16.09 -19.35 -8.10
C ILE A 94 -15.50 -20.57 -8.82
N MET A 95 -14.26 -20.93 -8.50
CA MET A 95 -13.57 -22.09 -9.10
C MET A 95 -14.28 -23.41 -8.80
N LYS A 96 -14.84 -23.59 -7.60
CA LYS A 96 -15.66 -24.78 -7.26
C LYS A 96 -16.92 -24.91 -8.11
N ILE A 97 -17.53 -23.79 -8.49
CA ILE A 97 -18.78 -23.77 -9.26
C ILE A 97 -18.51 -23.84 -10.77
N SER A 98 -17.50 -23.11 -11.24
CA SER A 98 -17.25 -22.87 -12.65
C SER A 98 -16.11 -23.69 -13.24
N GLY A 99 -15.29 -24.33 -12.39
CA GLY A 99 -14.03 -24.96 -12.82
C GLY A 99 -13.00 -23.89 -13.25
N ASN A 100 -12.16 -24.23 -14.22
CA ASN A 100 -11.08 -23.33 -14.68
C ASN A 100 -11.54 -22.17 -15.59
N SER A 101 -12.84 -22.04 -15.85
CA SER A 101 -13.40 -20.95 -16.64
C SER A 101 -14.42 -20.13 -15.84
N LEU A 102 -14.30 -18.81 -15.92
CA LEU A 102 -15.28 -17.90 -15.31
C LEU A 102 -16.62 -17.99 -16.07
N LYS A 103 -17.60 -18.62 -15.46
CA LYS A 103 -18.98 -18.61 -15.96
C LYS A 103 -19.65 -17.31 -15.55
N ARG A 104 -20.48 -16.79 -16.46
CA ARG A 104 -21.27 -15.57 -16.24
C ARG A 104 -22.43 -15.82 -15.29
N GLY A 105 -22.82 -14.79 -14.53
CA GLY A 105 -23.96 -14.84 -13.63
C GLY A 105 -23.75 -15.69 -12.38
N VAL A 106 -22.51 -16.04 -12.04
CA VAL A 106 -22.21 -16.79 -10.81
C VAL A 106 -22.40 -15.89 -9.61
N GLU A 107 -23.34 -16.26 -8.75
CA GLU A 107 -23.58 -15.60 -7.46
C GLU A 107 -22.95 -16.42 -6.35
N VAL A 108 -21.98 -15.84 -5.65
CA VAL A 108 -21.37 -16.42 -4.45
C VAL A 108 -21.35 -15.36 -3.35
N PRO A 109 -21.64 -15.72 -2.10
CA PRO A 109 -21.55 -14.78 -0.99
C PRO A 109 -20.08 -14.39 -0.75
N SER A 110 -19.84 -13.13 -0.48
CA SER A 110 -18.48 -12.59 -0.26
C SER A 110 -17.85 -13.14 1.00
N LEU A 111 -18.62 -13.26 2.07
CA LEU A 111 -18.25 -13.97 3.29
C LEU A 111 -18.92 -15.33 3.32
N LYS A 112 -18.21 -16.35 3.78
CA LYS A 112 -18.75 -17.71 3.87
C LYS A 112 -19.90 -17.78 4.87
N ARG A 113 -21.06 -18.28 4.44
CA ARG A 113 -22.29 -18.38 5.25
C ARG A 113 -22.33 -19.62 6.15
N ASN A 114 -21.56 -20.63 5.83
CA ASN A 114 -21.56 -21.92 6.54
C ASN A 114 -20.53 -22.00 7.66
N LEU A 115 -19.61 -21.06 7.74
CA LEU A 115 -18.61 -21.02 8.81
C LEU A 115 -19.21 -20.40 10.07
N LYS A 116 -18.91 -21.04 11.19
CA LYS A 116 -19.25 -20.52 12.52
C LYS A 116 -18.02 -19.92 13.18
N TRP A 117 -18.22 -18.79 13.81
CA TRP A 117 -17.21 -18.01 14.50
C TRP A 117 -17.57 -17.87 15.97
N GLU A 118 -16.62 -18.06 16.85
CA GLU A 118 -16.80 -17.84 18.27
C GLU A 118 -16.88 -16.35 18.57
N PHE A 119 -18.06 -15.89 18.96
CA PHE A 119 -18.30 -14.51 19.37
C PHE A 119 -18.19 -14.37 20.87
N VAL A 120 -17.26 -13.53 21.33
CA VAL A 120 -17.04 -13.21 22.75
C VAL A 120 -17.54 -11.79 23.01
N PRO A 121 -18.69 -11.60 23.69
CA PRO A 121 -19.21 -10.29 24.02
C PRO A 121 -18.26 -9.50 24.94
N THR A 122 -18.10 -8.22 24.66
CA THR A 122 -17.40 -7.26 25.52
C THR A 122 -18.35 -6.22 26.10
N ALA A 123 -19.53 -6.07 25.50
CA ALA A 123 -20.62 -5.24 25.98
C ALA A 123 -21.67 -6.09 26.72
N LYS A 124 -22.50 -5.43 27.50
CA LYS A 124 -23.53 -6.07 28.35
C LYS A 124 -24.91 -5.51 28.01
N VAL A 125 -25.95 -6.28 28.38
CA VAL A 125 -27.33 -5.79 28.33
C VAL A 125 -27.47 -4.53 29.18
N GLY A 126 -28.11 -3.50 28.60
CA GLY A 126 -28.30 -2.22 29.24
C GLY A 126 -27.22 -1.18 28.90
N ASP A 127 -26.13 -1.58 28.25
CA ASP A 127 -25.12 -0.63 27.79
C ASP A 127 -25.67 0.25 26.67
N GLU A 128 -25.40 1.55 26.76
CA GLU A 128 -25.66 2.47 25.66
C GLU A 128 -24.54 2.37 24.63
N VAL A 129 -24.90 2.19 23.37
CA VAL A 129 -23.98 2.04 22.26
C VAL A 129 -24.30 3.01 21.12
N GLU A 130 -23.27 3.39 20.42
CA GLU A 130 -23.35 4.19 19.20
C GLU A 130 -22.45 3.62 18.10
N ALA A 131 -22.58 4.16 16.89
CA ALA A 131 -21.79 3.70 15.75
C ALA A 131 -20.29 3.64 16.06
N GLY A 132 -19.68 2.51 15.76
CA GLY A 132 -18.25 2.27 16.00
C GLY A 132 -17.90 1.67 17.35
N ASP A 133 -18.83 1.63 18.32
CA ASP A 133 -18.60 0.95 19.60
C ASP A 133 -18.42 -0.56 19.38
N VAL A 134 -17.45 -1.15 20.06
CA VAL A 134 -17.19 -2.59 20.01
C VAL A 134 -18.14 -3.32 20.96
N ILE A 135 -18.90 -4.26 20.44
CA ILE A 135 -19.82 -5.10 21.23
C ILE A 135 -19.25 -6.48 21.57
N GLY A 136 -18.23 -6.89 20.85
CA GLY A 136 -17.57 -8.19 21.08
C GLY A 136 -16.45 -8.41 20.10
N THR A 137 -15.82 -9.58 20.21
CA THR A 137 -14.66 -9.94 19.39
C THR A 137 -14.82 -11.36 18.80
N VAL A 138 -14.16 -11.58 17.67
CA VAL A 138 -14.01 -12.88 17.02
C VAL A 138 -12.55 -13.08 16.67
N GLN A 139 -11.95 -14.18 17.14
CA GLN A 139 -10.59 -14.53 16.73
C GLN A 139 -10.63 -15.17 15.35
N GLU A 140 -10.36 -14.40 14.32
CA GLU A 140 -10.45 -14.83 12.93
C GLU A 140 -9.26 -15.69 12.50
N THR A 141 -8.04 -15.23 12.81
CA THR A 141 -6.80 -15.98 12.61
C THR A 141 -5.96 -15.93 13.89
N PRO A 142 -4.89 -16.73 14.03
CA PRO A 142 -4.02 -16.66 15.20
C PRO A 142 -3.43 -15.26 15.47
N VAL A 143 -3.36 -14.41 14.44
CA VAL A 143 -2.73 -13.08 14.51
C VAL A 143 -3.73 -11.93 14.39
N VAL A 144 -4.96 -12.18 13.97
CA VAL A 144 -5.98 -11.15 13.75
C VAL A 144 -7.25 -11.44 14.56
N GLN A 145 -7.62 -10.49 15.41
CA GLN A 145 -8.87 -10.48 16.13
C GLN A 145 -9.81 -9.44 15.52
N GLN A 146 -10.95 -9.89 15.03
CA GLN A 146 -12.02 -9.00 14.59
C GLN A 146 -12.72 -8.35 15.78
N LYS A 147 -12.88 -7.04 15.73
CA LYS A 147 -13.76 -6.31 16.65
C LYS A 147 -15.09 -6.08 15.97
N ILE A 148 -16.14 -6.62 16.55
CA ILE A 148 -17.50 -6.45 16.03
C ILE A 148 -18.03 -5.11 16.50
N MET A 149 -18.22 -4.21 15.55
CA MET A 149 -18.59 -2.82 15.81
C MET A 149 -20.06 -2.58 15.48
N VAL A 150 -20.67 -1.67 16.22
CA VAL A 150 -22.02 -1.18 15.93
C VAL A 150 -21.99 -0.46 14.57
N PRO A 151 -22.89 -0.83 13.64
CA PRO A 151 -22.95 -0.20 12.32
C PRO A 151 -23.24 1.30 12.37
N TYR A 152 -22.80 2.02 11.35
CA TYR A 152 -23.09 3.44 11.19
C TYR A 152 -24.62 3.70 11.18
N GLY A 153 -25.04 4.74 11.88
CA GLY A 153 -26.46 5.12 11.99
C GLY A 153 -27.24 4.36 13.05
N VAL A 154 -26.61 3.45 13.80
CA VAL A 154 -27.25 2.75 14.93
C VAL A 154 -26.80 3.39 16.24
N LYS A 155 -27.77 3.79 17.05
CA LYS A 155 -27.56 4.31 18.40
C LYS A 155 -28.72 3.88 19.31
N GLY A 156 -28.39 3.33 20.45
CA GLY A 156 -29.41 2.88 21.41
C GLY A 156 -28.83 2.09 22.56
N THR A 157 -29.70 1.29 23.19
CA THR A 157 -29.35 0.46 24.35
C THR A 157 -29.38 -1.02 23.96
N ILE A 158 -28.40 -1.78 24.39
CA ILE A 158 -28.36 -3.24 24.16
C ILE A 158 -29.48 -3.89 24.93
N LYS A 159 -30.43 -4.49 24.21
CA LYS A 159 -31.52 -5.27 24.76
C LYS A 159 -31.11 -6.73 25.05
N GLU A 160 -30.36 -7.32 24.11
CA GLU A 160 -29.88 -8.68 24.15
C GLU A 160 -28.51 -8.78 23.50
N ILE A 161 -27.63 -9.59 24.07
CA ILE A 161 -26.34 -9.95 23.48
C ILE A 161 -26.01 -11.38 23.91
N ARG A 162 -25.53 -12.20 22.97
CA ARG A 162 -25.29 -13.64 23.16
C ARG A 162 -23.85 -13.99 22.89
N ALA A 163 -23.26 -14.82 23.74
CA ALA A 163 -22.01 -15.51 23.48
C ALA A 163 -22.25 -16.86 22.79
N GLY A 164 -21.31 -17.30 21.99
CA GLY A 164 -21.37 -18.62 21.36
C GLY A 164 -20.81 -18.61 19.93
N GLU A 165 -21.09 -19.69 19.23
CA GLU A 165 -20.70 -19.84 17.82
C GLU A 165 -21.83 -19.40 16.90
N PHE A 166 -21.51 -18.45 16.00
CA PHE A 166 -22.48 -17.88 15.08
C PHE A 166 -21.90 -17.82 13.67
N THR A 167 -22.79 -17.96 12.67
CA THR A 167 -22.49 -17.56 11.29
C THR A 167 -22.55 -16.04 11.17
N VAL A 168 -22.05 -15.49 10.06
CA VAL A 168 -22.05 -14.03 9.84
C VAL A 168 -23.45 -13.42 9.67
N GLU A 169 -24.47 -14.22 9.42
CA GLU A 169 -25.86 -13.78 9.26
C GLU A 169 -26.71 -13.96 10.53
N GLU A 170 -26.28 -14.78 11.47
CA GLU A 170 -27.00 -14.98 12.73
C GLU A 170 -26.94 -13.77 13.63
N VAL A 171 -28.04 -13.44 14.29
CA VAL A 171 -28.16 -12.31 15.21
C VAL A 171 -27.38 -12.61 16.50
N VAL A 172 -26.44 -11.73 16.82
CA VAL A 172 -25.62 -11.81 18.05
C VAL A 172 -26.04 -10.80 19.11
N ALA A 173 -26.68 -9.70 18.70
CA ALA A 173 -27.16 -8.67 19.60
C ALA A 173 -28.40 -7.97 19.04
N ILE A 174 -29.22 -7.43 19.94
CA ILE A 174 -30.37 -6.60 19.61
C ILE A 174 -30.21 -5.25 20.34
N VAL A 175 -30.31 -4.17 19.61
CA VAL A 175 -30.21 -2.80 20.13
C VAL A 175 -31.56 -2.13 19.99
N THR A 176 -32.08 -1.57 21.10
CA THR A 176 -33.28 -0.74 21.11
C THR A 176 -32.90 0.69 20.74
N THR A 177 -33.39 1.16 19.59
CA THR A 177 -33.16 2.52 19.08
C THR A 177 -34.44 3.33 19.14
N GLU A 178 -34.35 4.64 18.86
CA GLU A 178 -35.54 5.52 18.79
C GLU A 178 -36.54 5.08 17.70
N SER A 179 -36.07 4.44 16.64
CA SER A 179 -36.88 3.95 15.52
C SER A 179 -37.34 2.49 15.64
N GLY A 180 -37.02 1.84 16.74
CA GLY A 180 -37.35 0.43 17.00
C GLY A 180 -36.12 -0.43 17.27
N GLU A 181 -36.34 -1.74 17.28
CA GLU A 181 -35.25 -2.71 17.52
C GLU A 181 -34.42 -2.92 16.27
N ARG A 182 -33.09 -2.99 16.43
CA ARG A 182 -32.14 -3.31 15.38
C ARG A 182 -31.36 -4.56 15.74
N GLU A 183 -31.42 -5.53 14.86
CA GLU A 183 -30.65 -6.77 14.98
C GLU A 183 -29.23 -6.54 14.44
N LEU A 184 -28.23 -6.95 15.23
CA LEU A 184 -26.82 -6.89 14.84
C LEU A 184 -26.29 -8.30 14.62
N THR A 185 -25.54 -8.45 13.53
CA THR A 185 -24.84 -9.68 13.14
C THR A 185 -23.34 -9.45 13.16
N LEU A 186 -22.57 -10.51 12.89
CA LEU A 186 -21.10 -10.37 12.75
C LEU A 186 -20.68 -9.63 11.46
N MET A 187 -21.60 -9.43 10.54
CA MET A 187 -21.36 -8.83 9.24
C MET A 187 -22.07 -7.48 9.11
N GLN A 188 -21.44 -6.54 8.44
CA GLN A 188 -22.06 -5.31 7.98
C GLN A 188 -21.73 -5.06 6.50
N LYS A 189 -22.54 -4.27 5.82
CA LYS A 189 -22.32 -3.85 4.45
C LYS A 189 -21.97 -2.37 4.38
N TRP A 190 -21.07 -2.02 3.47
CA TRP A 190 -20.68 -0.63 3.26
C TRP A 190 -20.53 -0.32 1.77
N PRO A 191 -21.09 0.81 1.29
CA PRO A 191 -20.94 1.26 -0.10
C PRO A 191 -19.46 1.55 -0.42
N VAL A 192 -18.93 0.94 -1.46
CA VAL A 192 -17.50 1.01 -1.77
C VAL A 192 -17.03 2.40 -2.21
N ARG A 193 -17.92 3.19 -2.83
CA ARG A 193 -17.60 4.54 -3.34
C ARG A 193 -17.60 5.62 -2.25
N ARG A 194 -18.03 5.27 -1.05
CA ARG A 194 -18.06 6.17 0.09
C ARG A 194 -17.01 5.77 1.11
N GLY A 195 -16.13 6.71 1.49
CA GLY A 195 -15.18 6.50 2.58
C GLY A 195 -15.90 6.22 3.91
N ARG A 196 -15.33 5.32 4.72
CA ARG A 196 -15.88 5.04 6.05
C ARG A 196 -15.61 6.22 6.99
N PRO A 197 -16.61 6.63 7.78
CA PRO A 197 -16.49 7.78 8.66
C PRO A 197 -15.53 7.52 9.83
N TYR A 198 -14.95 8.60 10.32
CA TYR A 198 -14.09 8.62 11.51
C TYR A 198 -14.38 9.91 12.29
N GLN A 199 -13.92 10.01 13.54
CA GLN A 199 -14.11 11.22 14.34
C GLN A 199 -13.22 12.36 13.83
N ARG A 200 -11.92 12.11 13.68
CA ARG A 200 -10.95 13.08 13.16
C ARG A 200 -9.70 12.41 12.62
N LYS A 201 -9.03 13.06 11.71
CA LYS A 201 -7.67 12.69 11.27
C LYS A 201 -6.63 13.28 12.23
N LEU A 202 -5.62 12.49 12.52
CA LEU A 202 -4.44 12.90 13.25
C LEU A 202 -3.34 13.35 12.29
N PRO A 203 -2.46 14.29 12.69
CA PRO A 203 -1.35 14.68 11.86
C PRO A 203 -0.34 13.52 11.69
N PRO A 204 0.33 13.42 10.52
CA PRO A 204 1.25 12.33 10.20
C PRO A 204 2.61 12.53 10.88
N LYS A 205 2.71 12.22 12.16
CA LYS A 205 3.91 12.47 13.00
C LYS A 205 4.78 11.24 13.23
N MET A 206 4.31 10.05 12.89
CA MET A 206 5.04 8.79 13.11
C MET A 206 5.37 8.14 11.77
N PRO A 207 6.59 7.62 11.59
CA PRO A 207 6.92 6.86 10.39
C PRO A 207 6.24 5.50 10.41
N LEU A 208 5.90 5.00 9.23
CA LEU A 208 5.66 3.58 8.99
C LEU A 208 7.02 2.94 8.75
N VAL A 209 7.57 2.31 9.75
CA VAL A 209 8.90 1.67 9.65
C VAL A 209 8.81 0.45 8.74
N THR A 210 9.71 0.38 7.77
CA THR A 210 9.67 -0.66 6.73
C THR A 210 10.86 -1.62 6.77
N GLY A 211 11.91 -1.27 7.50
CA GLY A 211 13.16 -2.03 7.51
C GLY A 211 14.00 -1.87 6.23
N GLN A 212 13.54 -1.06 5.29
CA GLN A 212 14.26 -0.74 4.06
C GLN A 212 15.01 0.58 4.24
N ARG A 213 16.34 0.53 4.17
CA ARG A 213 17.20 1.69 4.48
C ARG A 213 16.93 2.91 3.62
N VAL A 214 16.73 2.72 2.33
CA VAL A 214 16.44 3.82 1.40
C VAL A 214 15.11 4.50 1.74
N ILE A 215 14.14 3.76 2.24
CA ILE A 215 12.83 4.27 2.64
C ILE A 215 12.93 4.94 4.01
N ASP A 216 13.28 4.19 5.03
CA ASP A 216 13.22 4.68 6.41
C ASP A 216 14.16 5.86 6.68
N THR A 217 15.35 5.85 6.07
CA THR A 217 16.35 6.91 6.26
C THR A 217 16.16 8.07 5.30
N PHE A 218 15.99 7.81 4.01
CA PHE A 218 15.97 8.87 3.00
C PHE A 218 14.59 9.37 2.64
N PHE A 219 13.62 8.46 2.44
CA PHE A 219 12.29 8.82 1.92
C PHE A 219 11.18 8.15 2.74
N PRO A 220 11.08 8.45 4.05
CA PRO A 220 10.12 7.79 4.91
C PRO A 220 8.69 8.13 4.57
N ILE A 221 7.81 7.15 4.74
CA ILE A 221 6.37 7.32 4.70
C ILE A 221 5.83 7.42 6.13
N ALA A 222 4.88 8.31 6.34
CA ALA A 222 4.18 8.38 7.62
C ALA A 222 3.18 7.24 7.78
N LYS A 223 2.95 6.81 9.00
CA LYS A 223 1.85 5.93 9.36
C LYS A 223 0.52 6.63 9.05
N GLY A 224 -0.27 6.04 8.19
CA GLY A 224 -1.45 6.69 7.61
C GLY A 224 -1.14 7.63 6.43
N GLY A 225 0.07 7.58 5.89
CA GLY A 225 0.50 8.41 4.76
C GLY A 225 0.23 7.79 3.39
N VAL A 226 0.60 8.52 2.37
CA VAL A 226 0.44 8.14 0.97
C VAL A 226 1.76 8.19 0.22
N ALA A 227 2.04 7.15 -0.55
CA ALA A 227 3.24 7.03 -1.37
C ALA A 227 2.91 6.51 -2.77
N ALA A 228 3.72 6.92 -3.74
CA ALA A 228 3.70 6.35 -5.08
C ALA A 228 5.03 5.68 -5.40
N VAL A 229 4.96 4.55 -6.09
CA VAL A 229 6.11 3.80 -6.60
C VAL A 229 6.00 3.75 -8.12
N PRO A 230 6.40 4.80 -8.83
CA PRO A 230 6.44 4.74 -10.27
C PRO A 230 7.70 4.04 -10.76
N GLY A 231 7.54 3.22 -11.78
CA GLY A 231 8.67 2.56 -12.39
C GLY A 231 8.30 1.77 -13.64
N PRO A 232 9.25 1.66 -14.58
CA PRO A 232 9.07 0.83 -15.77
C PRO A 232 8.99 -0.65 -15.39
N PHE A 233 8.58 -1.45 -16.35
CA PHE A 233 8.59 -2.90 -16.21
C PHE A 233 10.01 -3.42 -15.90
N GLY A 234 10.12 -4.37 -14.96
CA GLY A 234 11.40 -4.97 -14.58
C GLY A 234 12.27 -4.13 -13.63
N SER A 235 11.78 -3.00 -13.14
CA SER A 235 12.51 -2.14 -12.19
C SER A 235 12.46 -2.61 -10.73
N GLY A 236 11.81 -3.74 -10.45
CA GLY A 236 11.68 -4.29 -9.09
C GLY A 236 10.49 -3.77 -8.30
N LYS A 237 9.49 -3.19 -8.96
CA LYS A 237 8.28 -2.64 -8.34
C LYS A 237 7.56 -3.66 -7.45
N THR A 238 7.31 -4.85 -7.96
CA THR A 238 6.67 -5.94 -7.22
C THR A 238 7.49 -6.39 -6.02
N VAL A 239 8.81 -6.49 -6.16
CA VAL A 239 9.71 -6.87 -5.05
C VAL A 239 9.63 -5.88 -3.90
N ILE A 240 9.61 -4.58 -4.20
CA ILE A 240 9.46 -3.54 -3.16
C ILE A 240 8.13 -3.69 -2.43
N GLN A 241 7.04 -3.90 -3.15
CA GLN A 241 5.72 -4.07 -2.54
C GLN A 241 5.64 -5.33 -1.67
N HIS A 242 6.25 -6.44 -2.09
CA HIS A 242 6.34 -7.65 -1.26
C HIS A 242 7.19 -7.41 0.00
N GLN A 243 8.31 -6.71 -0.11
CA GLN A 243 9.12 -6.34 1.05
C GLN A 243 8.35 -5.45 2.03
N LEU A 244 7.59 -4.49 1.53
CA LEU A 244 6.74 -3.64 2.36
C LEU A 244 5.62 -4.45 3.03
N ALA A 245 4.97 -5.35 2.30
CA ALA A 245 3.95 -6.23 2.86
C ALA A 245 4.50 -7.11 3.97
N LYS A 246 5.72 -7.63 3.81
CA LYS A 246 6.35 -8.53 4.77
C LYS A 246 6.89 -7.81 6.01
N TRP A 247 7.54 -6.67 5.84
CA TRP A 247 8.36 -6.04 6.86
C TRP A 247 7.81 -4.76 7.46
N ALA A 248 6.92 -4.04 6.77
CA ALA A 248 6.34 -2.81 7.30
C ALA A 248 5.63 -3.07 8.64
N GLU A 249 5.70 -2.08 9.53
CA GLU A 249 4.98 -2.11 10.81
C GLU A 249 3.48 -1.93 10.63
N ALA A 250 2.87 -2.83 9.87
CA ALA A 250 1.44 -2.92 9.65
C ALA A 250 0.90 -4.22 10.24
N ASP A 251 -0.27 -4.14 10.86
CA ASP A 251 -0.95 -5.31 11.43
C ASP A 251 -1.68 -6.10 10.34
N ILE A 252 -2.25 -5.39 9.38
CA ILE A 252 -3.03 -5.94 8.27
C ILE A 252 -2.48 -5.41 6.95
N VAL A 253 -2.42 -6.29 5.97
CA VAL A 253 -2.05 -5.96 4.59
C VAL A 253 -3.24 -6.21 3.67
N VAL A 254 -3.57 -5.22 2.85
CA VAL A 254 -4.51 -5.37 1.74
C VAL A 254 -3.74 -5.16 0.45
N TYR A 255 -3.69 -6.18 -0.38
CA TYR A 255 -3.01 -6.13 -1.67
C TYR A 255 -4.02 -6.16 -2.81
N ILE A 256 -3.99 -5.16 -3.66
CA ILE A 256 -4.88 -5.04 -4.82
C ILE A 256 -4.04 -5.21 -6.08
N GLY A 257 -4.21 -6.33 -6.76
CA GLY A 257 -3.71 -6.52 -8.12
C GLY A 257 -4.75 -5.99 -9.11
N CYS A 258 -4.54 -4.77 -9.59
CA CYS A 258 -5.47 -4.09 -10.48
C CYS A 258 -4.96 -4.13 -11.91
N GLY A 259 -5.54 -5.01 -12.74
CA GLY A 259 -5.20 -5.13 -14.15
C GLY A 259 -3.81 -5.69 -14.42
N GLU A 260 -3.22 -6.38 -13.46
CA GLU A 260 -1.93 -7.02 -13.61
C GLU A 260 -2.00 -8.26 -14.50
N ARG A 261 -0.85 -8.67 -15.02
CA ARG A 261 -0.76 -9.87 -15.85
C ARG A 261 -1.06 -11.11 -15.01
N GLY A 262 -1.72 -12.10 -15.62
CA GLY A 262 -2.10 -13.31 -14.93
C GLY A 262 -0.91 -14.05 -14.28
N ASN A 263 0.24 -14.08 -14.93
CA ASN A 263 1.46 -14.69 -14.36
C ASN A 263 1.98 -13.93 -13.12
N GLU A 264 1.99 -12.59 -13.13
CA GLU A 264 2.41 -11.78 -11.98
C GLU A 264 1.47 -11.98 -10.79
N MET A 265 0.16 -12.03 -11.05
CA MET A 265 -0.82 -12.35 -10.01
C MET A 265 -0.67 -13.79 -9.48
N THR A 266 -0.37 -14.74 -10.34
CA THR A 266 -0.10 -16.13 -9.94
C THR A 266 1.12 -16.20 -9.01
N ASP A 267 2.17 -15.44 -9.30
CA ASP A 267 3.34 -15.36 -8.44
C ASP A 267 2.98 -14.81 -7.06
N VAL A 268 2.20 -13.71 -6.99
CA VAL A 268 1.70 -13.15 -5.72
C VAL A 268 0.88 -14.19 -4.94
N LEU A 269 -0.06 -14.86 -5.61
CA LEU A 269 -0.94 -15.86 -5.00
C LEU A 269 -0.19 -17.08 -4.47
N ASN A 270 0.93 -17.44 -5.09
CA ASN A 270 1.77 -18.54 -4.66
C ASN A 270 2.76 -18.12 -3.56
N GLU A 271 3.34 -16.94 -3.66
CA GLU A 271 4.35 -16.46 -2.74
C GLU A 271 3.79 -16.03 -1.37
N PHE A 272 2.68 -15.29 -1.34
CA PHE A 272 2.14 -14.77 -0.08
C PHE A 272 1.81 -15.86 0.95
N PRO A 273 1.22 -17.02 0.60
CA PRO A 273 1.01 -18.09 1.56
C PRO A 273 2.29 -18.72 2.10
N GLU A 274 3.36 -18.70 1.32
CA GLU A 274 4.66 -19.26 1.70
C GLU A 274 5.54 -18.29 2.50
N LEU A 275 5.33 -16.98 2.32
CA LEU A 275 6.01 -15.96 3.10
C LEU A 275 5.60 -16.06 4.57
N LYS A 276 6.59 -16.06 5.44
CA LYS A 276 6.36 -16.04 6.89
C LYS A 276 6.44 -14.62 7.42
N ASP A 277 5.48 -14.27 8.27
CA ASP A 277 5.53 -13.04 9.05
C ASP A 277 6.71 -13.13 10.04
N PRO A 278 7.70 -12.24 9.93
CA PRO A 278 8.87 -12.29 10.80
C PRO A 278 8.56 -12.06 12.28
N LYS A 279 7.43 -11.43 12.60
CA LYS A 279 7.01 -11.15 13.98
C LYS A 279 6.37 -12.35 14.65
N THR A 280 5.58 -13.12 13.91
CA THR A 280 4.74 -14.21 14.47
C THR A 280 5.19 -15.59 14.01
N GLY A 281 6.01 -15.70 12.95
CA GLY A 281 6.37 -16.97 12.32
C GLY A 281 5.24 -17.65 11.54
N GLN A 282 4.04 -17.06 11.53
CA GLN A 282 2.88 -17.54 10.79
C GLN A 282 2.95 -17.12 9.32
N SER A 283 2.14 -17.73 8.46
CA SER A 283 2.02 -17.29 7.07
C SER A 283 1.56 -15.84 7.00
N LEU A 284 2.14 -15.07 6.09
CA LEU A 284 1.73 -13.68 5.84
C LEU A 284 0.26 -13.58 5.44
N MET A 285 -0.29 -14.62 4.78
CA MET A 285 -1.72 -14.68 4.44
C MET A 285 -2.65 -14.58 5.65
N GLN A 286 -2.20 -14.97 6.83
CA GLN A 286 -3.04 -14.90 8.05
C GLN A 286 -3.31 -13.46 8.55
N ARG A 287 -2.67 -12.47 7.93
CA ARG A 287 -2.95 -11.04 8.14
C ARG A 287 -3.16 -10.27 6.83
N THR A 288 -3.47 -10.98 5.76
CA THR A 288 -3.55 -10.39 4.40
C THR A 288 -4.90 -10.66 3.76
N VAL A 289 -5.40 -9.66 3.03
CA VAL A 289 -6.53 -9.76 2.11
C VAL A 289 -6.01 -9.48 0.70
N LEU A 290 -6.27 -10.37 -0.25
CA LEU A 290 -5.89 -10.21 -1.65
C LEU A 290 -7.12 -9.90 -2.51
N ILE A 291 -7.00 -8.85 -3.32
CA ILE A 291 -7.95 -8.53 -4.39
C ILE A 291 -7.21 -8.76 -5.70
N ALA A 292 -7.65 -9.75 -6.47
CA ALA A 292 -7.02 -10.13 -7.72
C ALA A 292 -7.93 -9.82 -8.90
N ASN A 293 -7.56 -8.81 -9.68
CA ASN A 293 -8.17 -8.50 -10.96
C ASN A 293 -7.08 -8.53 -12.03
N THR A 294 -7.09 -9.55 -12.88
CA THR A 294 -6.12 -9.70 -13.97
C THR A 294 -6.50 -8.88 -15.19
N SER A 295 -5.55 -8.66 -16.09
CA SER A 295 -5.75 -7.83 -17.30
C SER A 295 -6.77 -8.38 -18.28
N ASP A 296 -7.07 -9.68 -18.21
CA ASP A 296 -8.08 -10.38 -19.01
C ASP A 296 -9.50 -10.37 -18.39
N MET A 297 -9.62 -9.92 -17.15
CA MET A 297 -10.92 -9.73 -16.50
C MET A 297 -11.63 -8.46 -17.00
N PRO A 298 -12.96 -8.37 -16.82
CA PRO A 298 -13.75 -7.22 -17.29
C PRO A 298 -13.25 -5.87 -16.74
N VAL A 299 -13.27 -4.85 -17.60
CA VAL A 299 -12.79 -3.49 -17.30
C VAL A 299 -13.50 -2.86 -16.11
N ALA A 300 -14.82 -3.04 -16.02
CA ALA A 300 -15.60 -2.50 -14.91
C ALA A 300 -15.20 -3.10 -13.57
N ALA A 301 -14.91 -4.40 -13.52
CA ALA A 301 -14.40 -5.07 -12.32
C ALA A 301 -13.01 -4.54 -11.91
N ARG A 302 -12.18 -4.19 -12.89
CA ARG A 302 -10.89 -3.54 -12.66
C ARG A 302 -11.07 -2.18 -11.98
N GLU A 303 -11.98 -1.38 -12.47
CA GLU A 303 -12.32 -0.08 -11.87
C GLU A 303 -12.84 -0.25 -10.43
N ALA A 304 -13.70 -1.22 -10.17
CA ALA A 304 -14.25 -1.48 -8.86
C ALA A 304 -13.24 -2.03 -7.85
N SER A 305 -12.20 -2.74 -8.29
CA SER A 305 -11.22 -3.42 -7.41
C SER A 305 -10.55 -2.49 -6.42
N ILE A 306 -10.23 -1.28 -6.84
CA ILE A 306 -9.61 -0.23 -6.01
C ILE A 306 -10.53 0.14 -4.83
N TYR A 307 -11.82 0.36 -5.11
CA TYR A 307 -12.79 0.72 -4.08
C TYR A 307 -13.09 -0.43 -3.13
N THR A 308 -13.17 -1.65 -3.64
CA THR A 308 -13.34 -2.86 -2.83
C THR A 308 -12.20 -3.01 -1.84
N GLY A 309 -10.97 -2.92 -2.30
CA GLY A 309 -9.80 -3.07 -1.44
C GLY A 309 -9.67 -1.99 -0.37
N ILE A 310 -9.87 -0.73 -0.75
CA ILE A 310 -9.72 0.37 0.22
C ILE A 310 -10.84 0.38 1.26
N THR A 311 -12.04 -0.04 0.92
CA THR A 311 -13.13 -0.15 1.88
C THR A 311 -12.86 -1.23 2.91
N ILE A 312 -12.34 -2.38 2.50
CA ILE A 312 -11.91 -3.45 3.42
C ILE A 312 -10.78 -2.94 4.33
N ALA A 313 -9.82 -2.23 3.78
CA ALA A 313 -8.73 -1.63 4.56
C ALA A 313 -9.23 -0.63 5.60
N GLU A 314 -10.18 0.22 5.25
CA GLU A 314 -10.81 1.17 6.19
C GLU A 314 -11.56 0.44 7.32
N TYR A 315 -12.17 -0.70 7.04
CA TYR A 315 -12.86 -1.49 8.05
C TYR A 315 -11.89 -1.99 9.13
N PHE A 316 -10.73 -2.50 8.75
CA PHE A 316 -9.69 -2.91 9.70
C PHE A 316 -9.05 -1.70 10.41
N ARG A 317 -8.88 -0.59 9.73
CA ARG A 317 -8.46 0.68 10.36
C ARG A 317 -9.41 1.07 11.50
N ASP A 318 -10.72 0.95 11.30
CA ASP A 318 -11.73 1.30 12.29
C ASP A 318 -11.66 0.42 13.55
N MET A 319 -11.10 -0.77 13.45
CA MET A 319 -10.82 -1.64 14.60
C MET A 319 -9.60 -1.18 15.42
N GLY A 320 -8.84 -0.21 14.94
CA GLY A 320 -7.61 0.26 15.57
C GLY A 320 -6.34 -0.36 15.03
N TYR A 321 -6.41 -1.14 13.94
CA TYR A 321 -5.24 -1.70 13.28
C TYR A 321 -4.51 -0.66 12.42
N SER A 322 -3.20 -0.88 12.28
CA SER A 322 -2.39 -0.24 11.24
C SER A 322 -2.47 -1.08 9.97
N VAL A 323 -3.08 -0.53 8.94
CA VAL A 323 -3.29 -1.22 7.66
C VAL A 323 -2.37 -0.62 6.61
N ALA A 324 -1.66 -1.47 5.88
CA ALA A 324 -0.94 -1.10 4.68
C ALA A 324 -1.70 -1.62 3.46
N LEU A 325 -2.07 -0.73 2.56
CA LEU A 325 -2.70 -1.06 1.30
C LEU A 325 -1.72 -0.82 0.16
N MET A 326 -1.46 -1.86 -0.63
CA MET A 326 -0.68 -1.80 -1.85
C MET A 326 -1.62 -1.96 -3.04
N ALA A 327 -1.57 -1.02 -3.97
CA ALA A 327 -2.32 -1.07 -5.22
C ALA A 327 -1.34 -1.21 -6.41
N ASP A 328 -1.41 -2.31 -7.10
CA ASP A 328 -0.56 -2.58 -8.27
C ASP A 328 -1.45 -2.90 -9.50
N SER A 329 -1.67 -2.00 -10.43
CA SER A 329 -1.18 -0.64 -10.43
C SER A 329 -2.34 0.35 -10.64
N THR A 330 -2.19 1.55 -10.14
CA THR A 330 -3.16 2.63 -10.35
C THR A 330 -3.24 3.08 -11.81
N SER A 331 -2.19 2.85 -12.60
CA SER A 331 -2.20 3.10 -14.05
C SER A 331 -3.24 2.24 -14.77
N ARG A 332 -3.41 0.98 -14.37
CA ARG A 332 -4.42 0.09 -14.95
C ARG A 332 -5.84 0.49 -14.55
N TRP A 333 -6.00 1.00 -13.35
CA TRP A 333 -7.25 1.61 -12.93
C TRP A 333 -7.59 2.85 -13.78
N ALA A 334 -6.63 3.73 -14.01
CA ALA A 334 -6.81 4.89 -14.87
C ALA A 334 -7.14 4.51 -16.30
N GLU A 335 -6.54 3.47 -16.86
CA GLU A 335 -6.90 2.92 -18.17
C GLU A 335 -8.34 2.43 -18.20
N ALA A 336 -8.83 1.81 -17.14
CA ALA A 336 -10.24 1.41 -17.03
C ALA A 336 -11.17 2.63 -17.03
N LEU A 337 -10.83 3.69 -16.31
CA LEU A 337 -11.57 4.95 -16.35
C LEU A 337 -11.59 5.57 -17.75
N ARG A 338 -10.46 5.55 -18.46
CA ARG A 338 -10.36 6.03 -19.84
C ARG A 338 -11.24 5.24 -20.78
N GLU A 339 -11.26 3.92 -20.68
CA GLU A 339 -12.09 3.08 -21.54
C GLU A 339 -13.59 3.33 -21.29
N MET A 340 -14.01 3.41 -20.04
CA MET A 340 -15.42 3.69 -19.71
C MET A 340 -15.86 5.08 -20.16
N SER A 341 -15.04 6.10 -19.93
CA SER A 341 -15.27 7.48 -20.38
C SER A 341 -15.40 7.57 -21.90
N GLY A 342 -14.53 6.87 -22.63
CA GLY A 342 -14.60 6.80 -24.09
C GLY A 342 -15.90 6.15 -24.61
N ARG A 343 -16.40 5.12 -23.91
CA ARG A 343 -17.66 4.46 -24.28
C ARG A 343 -18.90 5.30 -23.95
N LEU A 344 -18.80 6.13 -22.92
CA LEU A 344 -19.82 7.13 -22.57
C LEU A 344 -19.79 8.37 -23.50
N GLU A 345 -18.81 8.43 -24.40
CA GLU A 345 -18.62 9.56 -25.30
C GLU A 345 -18.37 10.89 -24.55
N GLU A 346 -17.79 10.80 -23.35
CA GLU A 346 -17.38 11.98 -22.59
C GLU A 346 -16.24 12.73 -23.29
N MET A 347 -16.18 14.03 -23.09
CA MET A 347 -15.10 14.84 -23.67
C MET A 347 -13.75 14.40 -23.10
N PRO A 348 -12.81 13.92 -23.93
CA PRO A 348 -11.51 13.46 -23.45
C PRO A 348 -10.64 14.63 -22.97
N GLY A 349 -9.93 14.40 -21.90
CA GLY A 349 -8.83 15.23 -21.46
C GLY A 349 -7.49 14.84 -22.12
N GLU A 350 -6.41 15.12 -21.43
CA GLU A 350 -5.04 14.82 -21.89
C GLU A 350 -4.87 13.30 -22.11
N GLU A 351 -4.30 12.94 -23.25
CA GLU A 351 -4.08 11.54 -23.70
C GLU A 351 -5.35 10.66 -23.66
N GLY A 352 -6.54 11.26 -23.78
CA GLY A 352 -7.81 10.53 -23.79
C GLY A 352 -8.32 10.12 -22.41
N TYR A 353 -7.65 10.50 -21.34
CA TYR A 353 -8.15 10.29 -19.98
C TYR A 353 -9.33 11.21 -19.67
N PRO A 354 -10.25 10.80 -18.78
CA PRO A 354 -11.34 11.69 -18.37
C PRO A 354 -10.79 12.91 -17.62
N ALA A 355 -11.47 14.05 -17.78
CA ALA A 355 -11.10 15.29 -17.11
C ALA A 355 -11.09 15.15 -15.57
N TYR A 356 -11.83 14.20 -15.02
CA TYR A 356 -11.90 13.91 -13.59
C TYR A 356 -10.86 12.91 -13.08
N LEU A 357 -9.87 12.52 -13.88
CA LEU A 357 -8.84 11.58 -13.46
C LEU A 357 -8.14 12.02 -12.16
N GLY A 358 -7.71 13.27 -12.09
CA GLY A 358 -7.08 13.82 -10.90
C GLY A 358 -7.97 13.78 -9.67
N SER A 359 -9.25 14.11 -9.82
CA SER A 359 -10.23 14.06 -8.72
C SER A 359 -10.45 12.63 -8.21
N ARG A 360 -10.51 11.65 -9.10
CA ARG A 360 -10.68 10.23 -8.73
C ARG A 360 -9.46 9.70 -7.97
N LEU A 361 -8.26 10.01 -8.45
CA LEU A 361 -7.02 9.66 -7.76
C LEU A 361 -6.95 10.33 -6.37
N ALA A 362 -7.28 11.62 -6.27
CA ALA A 362 -7.33 12.33 -5.01
C ALA A 362 -8.30 11.69 -4.02
N GLN A 363 -9.51 11.38 -4.44
CA GLN A 363 -10.53 10.72 -3.61
C GLN A 363 -10.03 9.36 -3.07
N PHE A 364 -9.33 8.60 -3.89
CA PHE A 364 -8.73 7.34 -3.46
C PHE A 364 -7.65 7.54 -2.39
N TYR A 365 -6.66 8.37 -2.67
CA TYR A 365 -5.55 8.61 -1.73
C TYR A 365 -5.99 9.33 -0.45
N GLU A 366 -7.01 10.19 -0.51
CA GLU A 366 -7.55 10.88 0.67
C GLU A 366 -8.24 9.95 1.68
N ARG A 367 -8.59 8.74 1.27
CA ARG A 367 -9.12 7.70 2.17
C ARG A 367 -8.04 7.14 3.11
N ALA A 368 -6.77 7.32 2.80
CA ALA A 368 -5.68 7.06 3.73
C ALA A 368 -5.70 8.06 4.90
N GLY A 369 -5.18 7.64 6.03
CA GLY A 369 -5.01 8.53 7.18
C GLY A 369 -4.76 7.79 8.48
N HIS A 370 -4.17 8.49 9.41
CA HIS A 370 -4.12 8.13 10.81
C HIS A 370 -5.31 8.81 11.48
N VAL A 371 -6.24 8.05 12.01
CA VAL A 371 -7.54 8.56 12.46
C VAL A 371 -7.89 8.10 13.86
N ILE A 372 -8.74 8.86 14.52
CA ILE A 372 -9.53 8.39 15.66
C ILE A 372 -10.84 7.87 15.09
N SER A 373 -11.11 6.58 15.26
CA SER A 373 -12.29 5.91 14.76
C SER A 373 -13.55 6.34 15.51
N LEU A 374 -14.70 6.06 14.90
CA LEU A 374 -15.99 6.24 15.58
C LEU A 374 -16.06 5.36 16.83
N GLY A 375 -16.92 5.76 17.77
CA GLY A 375 -17.12 5.09 19.03
C GLY A 375 -16.57 5.87 20.22
N LYS A 376 -17.02 5.50 21.41
CA LYS A 376 -16.68 6.20 22.67
C LYS A 376 -15.24 5.94 23.12
N GLU A 377 -14.68 4.83 22.68
CA GLU A 377 -13.34 4.38 23.10
C GLU A 377 -12.20 5.26 22.56
N GLY A 378 -12.42 5.96 21.44
CA GLY A 378 -11.39 6.81 20.83
C GLY A 378 -10.21 6.04 20.25
N ARG A 379 -10.46 4.87 19.65
CA ARG A 379 -9.41 4.03 19.04
C ARG A 379 -8.68 4.75 17.93
N GLU A 380 -7.38 4.66 17.95
CA GLU A 380 -6.51 5.10 16.86
C GLU A 380 -6.30 3.94 15.87
N GLY A 381 -6.53 4.21 14.61
CA GLY A 381 -6.21 3.30 13.51
C GLY A 381 -5.55 4.05 12.37
N ALA A 382 -4.80 3.35 11.55
CA ALA A 382 -4.10 3.95 10.43
C ALA A 382 -4.30 3.14 9.15
N LEU A 383 -4.46 3.85 8.04
CA LEU A 383 -4.46 3.28 6.70
C LEU A 383 -3.42 4.02 5.87
N SER A 384 -2.33 3.32 5.54
CA SER A 384 -1.27 3.80 4.67
C SER A 384 -1.48 3.24 3.27
N VAL A 385 -1.44 4.07 2.26
CA VAL A 385 -1.68 3.68 0.86
C VAL A 385 -0.40 3.85 0.04
N ILE A 386 0.01 2.78 -0.63
CA ILE A 386 1.15 2.74 -1.52
C ILE A 386 0.66 2.33 -2.90
N GLY A 387 0.64 3.28 -3.81
CA GLY A 387 0.18 3.08 -5.19
C GLY A 387 1.35 2.88 -6.14
N ALA A 388 1.40 1.74 -6.81
CA ALA A 388 2.33 1.53 -7.91
C ALA A 388 1.80 2.24 -9.16
N VAL A 389 2.70 2.88 -9.89
CA VAL A 389 2.42 3.53 -11.18
C VAL A 389 3.31 2.90 -12.24
N SER A 390 2.73 2.58 -13.39
CA SER A 390 3.45 1.95 -14.51
C SER A 390 3.42 2.88 -15.72
N PRO A 391 4.26 3.93 -15.72
CA PRO A 391 4.27 4.88 -16.82
C PRO A 391 4.79 4.21 -18.11
N PRO A 392 4.12 4.41 -19.25
CA PRO A 392 4.57 3.88 -20.52
C PRO A 392 5.99 4.36 -20.86
N GLY A 393 6.89 3.43 -21.18
CA GLY A 393 8.28 3.77 -21.48
C GLY A 393 9.09 4.36 -20.32
N GLY A 394 8.54 4.35 -19.09
CA GLY A 394 9.16 4.99 -17.93
C GLY A 394 9.00 6.51 -17.89
N ASP A 395 8.17 7.08 -18.74
CA ASP A 395 7.95 8.53 -18.83
C ASP A 395 6.98 9.01 -17.74
N ILE A 396 7.51 9.64 -16.71
CA ILE A 396 6.72 10.21 -15.60
C ILE A 396 5.98 11.50 -15.96
N SER A 397 6.14 12.03 -17.17
CA SER A 397 5.38 13.20 -17.63
C SER A 397 3.97 12.88 -18.09
N GLU A 398 3.62 11.59 -18.21
CA GLU A 398 2.29 11.14 -18.61
C GLU A 398 1.22 11.51 -17.56
N PRO A 399 -0.08 11.62 -17.98
CA PRO A 399 -1.13 12.20 -17.13
C PRO A 399 -1.36 11.51 -15.78
N VAL A 400 -1.28 10.17 -15.72
CA VAL A 400 -1.52 9.43 -14.48
C VAL A 400 -0.40 9.69 -13.47
N SER A 401 0.86 9.65 -13.91
CA SER A 401 2.02 9.95 -13.08
C SER A 401 1.96 11.39 -12.58
N GLN A 402 1.68 12.34 -13.45
CA GLN A 402 1.58 13.76 -13.09
C GLN A 402 0.44 14.04 -12.10
N ALA A 403 -0.72 13.44 -12.31
CA ALA A 403 -1.84 13.57 -11.38
C ALA A 403 -1.49 12.96 -10.01
N THR A 404 -0.85 11.80 -10.00
CA THR A 404 -0.42 11.12 -8.78
C THR A 404 0.61 11.93 -7.99
N LEU A 405 1.61 12.49 -8.67
CA LEU A 405 2.64 13.32 -8.06
C LEU A 405 2.10 14.57 -7.33
N ARG A 406 0.99 15.11 -7.81
CA ARG A 406 0.33 16.26 -7.16
C ARG A 406 -0.40 15.90 -5.87
N ILE A 407 -0.68 14.62 -5.65
CA ILE A 407 -1.50 14.12 -4.54
C ILE A 407 -0.64 13.47 -3.47
N VAL A 408 0.30 12.60 -3.86
CA VAL A 408 1.12 11.84 -2.90
C VAL A 408 2.19 12.72 -2.27
N LYS A 409 2.55 12.41 -1.03
CA LYS A 409 3.60 13.11 -0.29
C LYS A 409 4.94 12.40 -0.35
N VAL A 410 4.96 11.14 -0.78
CA VAL A 410 6.18 10.35 -0.93
C VAL A 410 6.24 9.78 -2.34
N PHE A 411 7.40 9.90 -2.94
CA PHE A 411 7.68 9.42 -4.28
C PHE A 411 8.93 8.57 -4.27
N TRP A 412 8.80 7.29 -4.60
CA TRP A 412 9.91 6.34 -4.75
C TRP A 412 10.09 6.00 -6.22
N GLY A 413 10.81 6.85 -6.94
CA GLY A 413 11.05 6.68 -8.36
C GLY A 413 11.98 5.52 -8.65
N LEU A 414 11.48 4.48 -9.31
CA LEU A 414 12.29 3.35 -9.72
C LEU A 414 13.02 3.65 -11.03
N ASP A 415 14.30 3.31 -11.05
CA ASP A 415 15.20 3.55 -12.17
C ASP A 415 15.68 2.23 -12.78
N SER A 416 15.39 2.04 -14.06
CA SER A 416 15.85 0.87 -14.79
C SER A 416 17.37 0.78 -14.90
N ALA A 417 18.08 1.92 -14.94
CA ALA A 417 19.54 1.92 -14.96
C ALA A 417 20.14 1.34 -13.67
N LEU A 418 19.53 1.63 -12.51
CA LEU A 418 19.92 1.01 -11.25
C LEU A 418 19.61 -0.49 -11.24
N ALA A 419 18.44 -0.89 -11.76
CA ALA A 419 18.06 -2.30 -11.87
C ALA A 419 19.01 -3.10 -12.79
N TYR A 420 19.44 -2.52 -13.91
CA TYR A 420 20.44 -3.13 -14.80
C TYR A 420 21.80 -3.31 -14.12
N LYS A 421 22.18 -2.39 -13.25
CA LYS A 421 23.37 -2.51 -12.41
C LYS A 421 23.20 -3.47 -11.23
N ARG A 422 22.03 -4.08 -11.10
CA ARG A 422 21.63 -4.93 -9.96
C ARG A 422 21.69 -4.21 -8.62
N HIS A 423 21.48 -2.91 -8.63
CA HIS A 423 21.31 -2.10 -7.43
C HIS A 423 19.84 -2.13 -7.01
N PHE A 424 19.53 -2.81 -5.92
CA PHE A 424 18.18 -2.95 -5.38
C PHE A 424 18.16 -2.50 -3.91
N PRO A 425 17.05 -1.89 -3.43
CA PRO A 425 15.94 -1.39 -4.23
C PRO A 425 16.39 -0.36 -5.27
N ALA A 426 15.82 -0.41 -6.48
CA ALA A 426 16.21 0.46 -7.58
C ALA A 426 15.58 1.88 -7.47
N ILE A 427 15.42 2.37 -6.26
CA ILE A 427 14.87 3.69 -5.96
C ILE A 427 15.96 4.74 -6.23
N ASN A 428 15.69 5.62 -7.17
CA ASN A 428 16.62 6.70 -7.51
C ASN A 428 16.57 7.79 -6.43
N TRP A 429 17.67 7.96 -5.72
CA TRP A 429 17.78 8.91 -4.61
C TRP A 429 17.78 10.37 -5.02
N LEU A 430 18.08 10.69 -6.29
CA LEU A 430 18.06 12.07 -6.81
C LEU A 430 16.66 12.52 -7.21
N ASN A 431 15.81 11.59 -7.65
CA ASN A 431 14.45 11.89 -8.13
C ASN A 431 13.38 11.65 -7.08
N SER A 432 13.67 10.87 -6.06
CA SER A 432 12.72 10.52 -5.01
C SER A 432 12.65 11.60 -3.93
N TYR A 433 11.52 11.67 -3.24
CA TYR A 433 11.34 12.61 -2.13
C TYR A 433 10.33 12.09 -1.11
N SER A 434 10.38 12.67 0.07
CA SER A 434 9.36 12.55 1.11
C SER A 434 9.05 13.92 1.70
N LEU A 435 7.79 14.31 1.68
CA LEU A 435 7.31 15.57 2.27
C LEU A 435 6.92 15.41 3.75
N TYR A 436 7.13 14.23 4.33
CA TYR A 436 6.86 13.97 5.75
C TYR A 436 8.07 14.22 6.68
N LEU A 437 9.22 14.56 6.15
CA LEU A 437 10.46 14.67 6.93
C LEU A 437 10.35 15.63 8.12
N ASP A 438 9.83 16.83 7.87
CA ASP A 438 9.67 17.84 8.92
C ASP A 438 8.64 17.41 9.98
N ASP A 439 7.57 16.77 9.56
CA ASP A 439 6.51 16.28 10.45
C ASP A 439 7.00 15.16 11.39
N MET A 440 8.01 14.39 10.97
CA MET A 440 8.52 13.23 11.69
C MET A 440 9.84 13.49 12.44
N GLU A 441 10.43 14.66 12.29
CA GLU A 441 11.71 15.01 12.93
C GLU A 441 11.68 14.80 14.45
N THR A 442 10.63 15.28 15.10
CA THR A 442 10.45 15.11 16.55
C THR A 442 10.41 13.66 16.96
N TRP A 443 9.74 12.82 16.16
CA TRP A 443 9.66 11.39 16.44
C TRP A 443 11.02 10.71 16.33
N PHE A 444 11.77 10.97 15.24
CA PHE A 444 13.11 10.41 15.05
C PHE A 444 14.08 10.86 16.13
N ASN A 445 14.03 12.14 16.52
CA ASN A 445 14.86 12.67 17.58
C ASN A 445 14.59 11.99 18.92
N ALA A 446 13.34 11.67 19.23
CA ALA A 446 12.96 11.02 20.48
C ALA A 446 13.19 9.50 20.48
N ASN A 447 13.08 8.84 19.34
CA ASN A 447 13.05 7.37 19.27
C ASN A 447 14.30 6.74 18.65
N VAL A 448 15.11 7.50 17.91
CA VAL A 448 16.34 6.99 17.29
C VAL A 448 17.55 7.77 17.80
N ALA A 449 17.73 9.00 17.32
CA ALA A 449 18.83 9.87 17.75
C ALA A 449 18.56 11.32 17.36
N SER A 450 19.07 12.25 18.15
CA SER A 450 18.89 13.69 17.94
C SER A 450 19.55 14.24 16.69
N ASP A 451 20.51 13.53 16.12
CA ASP A 451 21.25 13.89 14.90
C ASP A 451 20.86 13.05 13.68
N TRP A 452 19.76 12.30 13.76
CA TRP A 452 19.27 11.47 12.64
C TRP A 452 19.05 12.27 11.37
N MET A 453 18.31 13.38 11.45
CA MET A 453 18.01 14.21 10.29
C MET A 453 19.24 14.91 9.75
N GLU A 454 20.15 15.33 10.61
CA GLU A 454 21.44 15.91 10.20
C GLU A 454 22.29 14.91 9.41
N GLY A 455 22.40 13.68 9.93
CA GLY A 455 23.14 12.60 9.26
C GLY A 455 22.54 12.24 7.92
N ARG A 456 21.23 12.14 7.84
CA ARG A 456 20.51 11.95 6.58
C ARG A 456 20.84 13.06 5.57
N GLN A 457 20.78 14.31 6.00
CA GLN A 457 21.03 15.46 5.13
C GLN A 457 22.47 15.48 4.62
N LYS A 458 23.44 15.15 5.46
CA LYS A 458 24.85 15.02 5.05
C LYS A 458 25.03 13.95 3.97
N MET A 459 24.41 12.77 4.15
CA MET A 459 24.47 11.71 3.14
C MET A 459 23.83 12.13 1.82
N MET A 460 22.67 12.79 1.87
CA MET A 460 22.01 13.29 0.66
C MET A 460 22.86 14.34 -0.07
N THR A 461 23.51 15.23 0.66
CA THR A 461 24.42 16.24 0.08
C THR A 461 25.57 15.57 -0.65
N LEU A 462 26.19 14.55 -0.06
CA LEU A 462 27.27 13.79 -0.72
C LEU A 462 26.81 13.11 -2.00
N LEU A 463 25.61 12.53 -2.01
CA LEU A 463 25.06 11.90 -3.22
C LEU A 463 24.75 12.92 -4.32
N GLN A 464 24.30 14.12 -3.97
CA GLN A 464 24.07 15.21 -4.91
C GLN A 464 25.40 15.74 -5.48
N GLU A 465 26.40 15.96 -4.63
CA GLU A 465 27.74 16.39 -5.05
C GLU A 465 28.41 15.32 -5.94
N GLU A 466 28.24 14.03 -5.64
CA GLU A 466 28.73 12.96 -6.50
C GLU A 466 28.14 13.05 -7.92
N ALA A 467 26.84 13.31 -8.05
CA ALA A 467 26.21 13.43 -9.37
C ALA A 467 26.81 14.59 -10.18
N GLU A 468 27.10 15.73 -9.54
CA GLU A 468 27.77 16.87 -10.18
C GLU A 468 29.22 16.53 -10.58
N LEU A 469 29.96 15.86 -9.73
CA LEU A 469 31.33 15.43 -9.99
C LEU A 469 31.41 14.37 -11.08
N GLU A 470 30.43 13.44 -11.17
CA GLU A 470 30.35 12.48 -12.25
C GLU A 470 30.24 13.11 -13.63
N GLU A 471 29.52 14.24 -13.76
CA GLU A 471 29.44 14.98 -15.03
C GLU A 471 30.79 15.57 -15.40
N ILE A 472 31.55 16.07 -14.42
CA ILE A 472 32.92 16.56 -14.65
C ILE A 472 33.85 15.41 -15.08
N VAL A 473 33.75 14.25 -14.39
CA VAL A 473 34.57 13.07 -14.73
C VAL A 473 34.32 12.57 -16.14
N LYS A 474 33.04 12.58 -16.59
CA LYS A 474 32.70 12.21 -17.99
C LYS A 474 33.34 13.11 -19.02
N MET A 475 33.55 14.40 -18.71
CA MET A 475 34.11 15.35 -19.64
C MET A 475 35.64 15.36 -19.64
N VAL A 476 36.26 15.31 -18.48
CA VAL A 476 37.73 15.57 -18.34
C VAL A 476 38.50 14.44 -17.62
N GLY A 477 37.83 13.42 -17.17
CA GLY A 477 38.44 12.27 -16.48
C GLY A 477 38.60 12.45 -14.97
N MET A 478 38.81 11.32 -14.27
CA MET A 478 38.95 11.28 -12.82
C MET A 478 40.17 12.05 -12.29
N ASP A 479 41.24 12.11 -13.06
CA ASP A 479 42.49 12.79 -12.68
C ASP A 479 42.39 14.31 -12.60
N ALA A 480 41.32 14.88 -13.14
CA ALA A 480 41.05 16.31 -13.04
C ALA A 480 40.44 16.72 -11.67
N LEU A 481 39.97 15.76 -10.90
CA LEU A 481 39.38 16.04 -9.60
C LEU A 481 40.43 16.27 -8.51
N SER A 482 40.13 17.20 -7.60
CA SER A 482 40.92 17.40 -6.41
C SER A 482 40.90 16.15 -5.52
N PRO A 483 41.92 15.92 -4.64
CA PRO A 483 41.88 14.83 -3.66
C PRO A 483 40.63 14.87 -2.78
N GLY A 484 40.17 16.06 -2.39
CA GLY A 484 38.93 16.20 -1.60
C GLY A 484 37.68 15.77 -2.36
N ASP A 485 37.58 16.08 -3.65
CA ASP A 485 36.46 15.67 -4.48
C ASP A 485 36.47 14.17 -4.77
N ARG A 486 37.65 13.59 -4.96
CA ARG A 486 37.77 12.10 -5.04
C ARG A 486 37.33 11.42 -3.78
N LEU A 487 37.64 11.99 -2.60
CA LEU A 487 37.18 11.47 -1.32
C LEU A 487 35.66 11.56 -1.16
N LYS A 488 35.05 12.66 -1.61
CA LYS A 488 33.58 12.78 -1.68
C LYS A 488 32.96 11.67 -2.54
N MET A 489 33.53 11.39 -3.70
CA MET A 489 33.04 10.32 -4.58
C MET A 489 33.18 8.95 -3.92
N GLU A 490 34.24 8.67 -3.20
CA GLU A 490 34.41 7.42 -2.46
C GLU A 490 33.44 7.29 -1.28
N ALA A 491 33.15 8.37 -0.56
CA ALA A 491 32.16 8.39 0.49
C ALA A 491 30.73 8.16 -0.07
N ALA A 492 30.40 8.83 -1.17
CA ALA A 492 29.12 8.64 -1.85
C ALA A 492 28.98 7.20 -2.39
N ARG A 493 30.03 6.62 -2.89
CA ARG A 493 30.08 5.21 -3.29
C ARG A 493 29.76 4.28 -2.12
N SER A 494 30.33 4.52 -0.95
CA SER A 494 30.00 3.77 0.28
C SER A 494 28.51 3.92 0.64
N ILE A 495 27.95 5.11 0.52
CA ILE A 495 26.52 5.33 0.76
C ILE A 495 25.68 4.48 -0.23
N ARG A 496 25.99 4.48 -1.50
CA ARG A 496 25.26 3.72 -2.51
C ARG A 496 25.38 2.19 -2.32
N GLU A 497 26.60 1.71 -2.18
CA GLU A 497 26.88 0.27 -2.19
C GLU A 497 26.68 -0.40 -0.82
N ASP A 498 27.03 0.29 0.25
CA ASP A 498 27.02 -0.27 1.60
C ASP A 498 25.72 0.02 2.36
N PHE A 499 25.11 1.19 2.12
CA PHE A 499 23.91 1.62 2.82
C PHE A 499 22.64 1.46 1.99
N LEU A 500 22.59 2.01 0.77
CA LEU A 500 21.37 2.00 -0.06
C LEU A 500 21.10 0.65 -0.71
N HIS A 501 22.14 -0.04 -1.15
CA HIS A 501 21.99 -1.39 -1.71
C HIS A 501 21.63 -2.37 -0.60
N GLN A 502 20.46 -2.98 -0.72
CA GLN A 502 19.89 -3.89 0.27
C GLN A 502 19.38 -5.15 -0.42
N ASN A 503 19.89 -6.32 -0.01
CA ASN A 503 19.51 -7.58 -0.61
C ASN A 503 18.28 -8.17 0.08
N SER A 504 17.14 -8.13 -0.60
CA SER A 504 15.87 -8.64 -0.10
C SER A 504 15.84 -10.16 0.12
N PHE A 505 16.77 -10.90 -0.50
CA PHE A 505 16.88 -12.36 -0.38
C PHE A 505 17.91 -12.82 0.65
N HIS A 506 18.66 -11.89 1.24
CA HIS A 506 19.63 -12.21 2.29
C HIS A 506 18.95 -12.27 3.65
N GLU A 507 19.23 -13.31 4.42
CA GLU A 507 18.58 -13.59 5.71
C GLU A 507 18.63 -12.41 6.70
N ILE A 508 19.73 -11.67 6.74
CA ILE A 508 19.91 -10.53 7.65
C ILE A 508 19.62 -9.20 6.96
N ASP A 509 20.16 -9.00 5.74
CA ASP A 509 20.09 -7.72 5.05
C ASP A 509 18.69 -7.37 4.53
N THR A 510 17.77 -8.35 4.43
CA THR A 510 16.39 -8.13 4.00
C THR A 510 15.61 -7.14 4.88
N TYR A 511 15.99 -7.03 6.15
CA TYR A 511 15.43 -6.10 7.13
C TYR A 511 16.53 -5.44 7.94
N THR A 512 16.47 -4.14 8.11
CA THR A 512 17.39 -3.37 8.94
C THR A 512 16.61 -2.53 9.94
N SER A 513 16.85 -2.73 11.25
CA SER A 513 16.24 -1.92 12.30
C SER A 513 16.68 -0.45 12.21
N LEU A 514 15.89 0.46 12.75
CA LEU A 514 16.26 1.88 12.80
C LEU A 514 17.57 2.11 13.57
N LYS A 515 17.80 1.37 14.65
CA LYS A 515 19.06 1.39 15.41
C LYS A 515 20.24 1.04 14.51
N LYS A 516 20.13 -0.03 13.74
CA LYS A 516 21.19 -0.48 12.82
C LYS A 516 21.38 0.50 11.67
N GLN A 517 20.30 1.05 11.12
CA GLN A 517 20.38 2.11 10.09
C GLN A 517 21.16 3.32 10.58
N TYR A 518 20.88 3.75 11.80
CA TYR A 518 21.61 4.85 12.44
C TYR A 518 23.10 4.53 12.61
N MET A 519 23.44 3.34 13.10
CA MET A 519 24.83 2.90 13.24
C MET A 519 25.57 2.85 11.91
N MET A 520 24.92 2.31 10.86
CA MET A 520 25.48 2.27 9.51
C MET A 520 25.74 3.68 8.96
N MET A 521 24.79 4.58 9.14
CA MET A 521 24.93 5.98 8.77
C MET A 521 26.12 6.63 9.49
N LYS A 522 26.23 6.42 10.80
CA LYS A 522 27.34 6.98 11.60
C LYS A 522 28.70 6.44 11.17
N LEU A 523 28.80 5.16 10.84
CA LEU A 523 30.04 4.56 10.37
C LEU A 523 30.50 5.14 9.04
N VAL A 524 29.61 5.26 8.07
CA VAL A 524 29.92 5.84 6.75
C VAL A 524 30.34 7.30 6.89
N MET A 525 29.58 8.07 7.66
CA MET A 525 29.88 9.50 7.85
C MET A 525 31.15 9.71 8.69
N ALA A 526 31.39 8.90 9.70
CA ALA A 526 32.62 8.97 10.50
C ALA A 526 33.87 8.70 9.65
N PHE A 527 33.80 7.71 8.74
CA PHE A 527 34.89 7.49 7.77
C PHE A 527 35.15 8.76 6.96
N TYR A 528 34.11 9.34 6.35
CA TYR A 528 34.27 10.52 5.51
C TYR A 528 34.82 11.73 6.28
N GLU A 529 34.21 12.06 7.41
CA GLU A 529 34.62 13.23 8.22
C GLU A 529 36.07 13.11 8.74
N LYS A 530 36.45 11.93 9.24
CA LYS A 530 37.80 11.65 9.71
C LYS A 530 38.82 11.61 8.57
N ALA A 531 38.43 11.07 7.41
CA ALA A 531 39.27 11.06 6.23
C ALA A 531 39.50 12.47 5.66
N VAL A 532 38.50 13.34 5.65
CA VAL A 532 38.64 14.75 5.26
C VAL A 532 39.63 15.47 6.20
N GLU A 533 39.50 15.27 7.50
CA GLU A 533 40.41 15.84 8.49
C GLU A 533 41.85 15.33 8.29
N ALA A 534 42.03 14.03 8.11
CA ALA A 534 43.33 13.41 7.87
C ALA A 534 43.97 13.94 6.58
N LEU A 535 43.20 14.08 5.49
CA LEU A 535 43.66 14.62 4.24
C LEU A 535 44.14 16.08 4.40
N SER A 536 43.42 16.90 5.19
CA SER A 536 43.83 18.28 5.48
C SER A 536 45.12 18.38 6.28
N LYS A 537 45.47 17.32 6.99
CA LYS A 537 46.71 17.17 7.77
C LYS A 537 47.85 16.48 7.02
N GLY A 538 47.68 16.27 5.70
CA GLY A 538 48.68 15.74 4.80
C GLY A 538 48.67 14.22 4.59
N ALA A 539 47.68 13.50 5.08
CA ALA A 539 47.54 12.08 4.80
C ALA A 539 47.35 11.80 3.30
N SER A 540 47.88 10.66 2.83
CA SER A 540 47.74 10.27 1.42
C SER A 540 46.29 9.86 1.11
N LEU A 541 45.72 10.41 0.05
CA LEU A 541 44.42 10.02 -0.46
C LEU A 541 44.31 8.51 -0.70
N GLN A 542 45.38 7.92 -1.28
CA GLN A 542 45.42 6.49 -1.61
C GLN A 542 45.37 5.62 -0.35
N ASP A 543 46.05 6.02 0.73
CA ASP A 543 46.01 5.31 2.01
C ASP A 543 44.60 5.39 2.63
N LEU A 544 43.93 6.53 2.53
CA LEU A 544 42.58 6.73 3.05
C LEU A 544 41.54 5.90 2.27
N ILE A 545 41.65 5.87 0.95
CA ILE A 545 40.71 5.12 0.10
C ILE A 545 40.85 3.61 0.31
N ASN A 546 42.09 3.12 0.52
CA ASN A 546 42.37 1.68 0.65
C ASN A 546 42.39 1.18 2.10
N MET A 547 41.89 1.93 3.05
CA MET A 547 41.80 1.46 4.45
C MET A 547 40.99 0.18 4.58
N PRO A 548 41.55 -0.89 5.21
CA PRO A 548 40.83 -2.15 5.39
C PRO A 548 39.51 -2.04 6.17
N VAL A 549 39.39 -1.05 7.07
CA VAL A 549 38.15 -0.83 7.84
C VAL A 549 36.95 -0.52 6.94
N ARG A 550 37.15 -0.01 5.74
CA ARG A 550 36.06 0.25 4.78
C ARG A 550 35.29 -1.03 4.40
N GLU A 551 35.99 -2.17 4.28
CA GLU A 551 35.31 -3.45 4.05
C GLU A 551 34.44 -3.83 5.24
N GLN A 552 34.88 -3.57 6.47
CA GLN A 552 34.10 -3.86 7.66
C GLN A 552 32.88 -2.94 7.78
N ILE A 553 33.02 -1.67 7.41
CA ILE A 553 31.89 -0.74 7.32
C ILE A 553 30.87 -1.26 6.32
N GLY A 554 31.29 -1.70 5.14
CA GLY A 554 30.42 -2.26 4.12
C GLY A 554 29.73 -3.56 4.53
N ARG A 555 30.40 -4.37 5.35
CA ARG A 555 29.85 -5.64 5.87
C ARG A 555 28.98 -5.48 7.11
N PHE A 556 28.90 -4.30 7.71
CA PHE A 556 28.09 -4.07 8.91
C PHE A 556 26.61 -4.41 8.69
N LYS A 557 26.12 -4.28 7.46
CA LYS A 557 24.76 -4.68 7.09
C LYS A 557 24.42 -6.15 7.33
N TYR A 558 25.42 -7.01 7.47
CA TYR A 558 25.25 -8.44 7.75
C TYR A 558 25.43 -8.80 9.25
N VAL A 559 25.62 -7.83 10.11
CA VAL A 559 25.73 -8.03 11.56
C VAL A 559 24.34 -8.30 12.15
N HIS A 560 24.25 -9.30 13.02
CA HIS A 560 23.01 -9.59 13.75
C HIS A 560 22.65 -8.50 14.74
N GLU A 561 21.35 -8.33 15.00
CA GLU A 561 20.83 -7.31 15.93
C GLU A 561 21.46 -7.44 17.33
N ASP A 562 21.70 -8.65 17.81
CA ASP A 562 22.29 -8.92 19.13
C ASP A 562 23.75 -8.47 19.26
N ASP A 563 24.47 -8.39 18.15
CA ASP A 563 25.91 -8.09 18.10
C ASP A 563 26.18 -6.62 17.70
N LEU A 564 25.17 -5.82 17.45
CA LEU A 564 25.30 -4.47 16.89
C LEU A 564 26.23 -3.58 17.71
N ASP A 565 26.04 -3.48 19.02
CA ASP A 565 26.80 -2.57 19.88
C ASP A 565 28.27 -2.97 19.92
N THR A 566 28.55 -4.27 20.03
CA THR A 566 29.92 -4.80 20.09
C THR A 566 30.66 -4.59 18.78
N GLU A 567 30.03 -4.93 17.66
CA GLU A 567 30.65 -4.77 16.34
C GLU A 567 30.80 -3.30 15.95
N TYR A 568 29.85 -2.45 16.31
CA TYR A 568 29.92 -1.00 16.11
C TYR A 568 31.14 -0.39 16.80
N GLU A 569 31.39 -0.73 18.06
CA GLU A 569 32.57 -0.27 18.79
C GLU A 569 33.87 -0.77 18.17
N LYS A 570 33.95 -2.05 17.79
CA LYS A 570 35.12 -2.62 17.12
C LYS A 570 35.47 -1.88 15.84
N VAL A 571 34.47 -1.62 15.00
CA VAL A 571 34.67 -0.92 13.72
C VAL A 571 35.12 0.52 13.94
N ASN A 572 34.53 1.22 14.92
CA ASN A 572 34.96 2.57 15.27
C ASN A 572 36.39 2.63 15.76
N GLN A 573 36.78 1.73 16.69
CA GLN A 573 38.14 1.65 17.19
C GLN A 573 39.15 1.36 16.06
N LYS A 574 38.81 0.46 15.17
CA LYS A 574 39.66 0.16 14.01
C LYS A 574 39.76 1.35 13.05
N LEU A 575 38.64 2.05 12.81
CA LEU A 575 38.65 3.29 12.02
C LEU A 575 39.61 4.34 12.61
N ASP A 576 39.51 4.58 13.91
CA ASP A 576 40.37 5.55 14.58
C ASP A 576 41.87 5.14 14.51
N ALA A 577 42.18 3.87 14.69
CA ALA A 577 43.52 3.35 14.57
C ALA A 577 44.09 3.49 13.15
N GLU A 578 43.31 3.16 12.13
CA GLU A 578 43.76 3.26 10.74
C GLU A 578 43.87 4.72 10.25
N ILE A 579 42.99 5.61 10.70
CA ILE A 579 43.10 7.07 10.42
C ILE A 579 44.39 7.63 11.08
N SER A 580 44.66 7.27 12.34
CA SER A 580 45.86 7.69 13.04
C SER A 580 47.14 7.18 12.37
N ALA A 581 47.11 5.94 11.86
CA ALA A 581 48.24 5.36 11.12
C ALA A 581 48.46 6.06 9.76
N ALA A 582 47.38 6.49 9.09
CA ALA A 582 47.46 7.24 7.83
C ALA A 582 48.04 8.66 8.05
N GLN A 583 47.71 9.30 9.18
CA GLN A 583 48.28 10.60 9.58
C GLN A 583 49.74 10.51 10.00
N GLY A 584 50.15 9.41 10.66
CA GLY A 584 51.51 9.20 11.13
C GLY A 584 52.55 8.90 10.04
N LYS A 585 52.12 8.74 8.79
CA LYS A 585 53.02 8.57 7.62
C LYS A 585 53.48 9.89 6.99
N GLU A 586 53.30 11.02 7.67
CA GLU A 586 53.86 12.30 7.24
C GLU A 586 55.39 12.28 7.26
N GLY A 587 55.96 12.38 6.09
CA GLY A 587 57.33 12.79 5.89
C GLY A 587 58.37 11.68 5.71
N PHE A 588 58.37 11.05 4.54
CA PHE A 588 59.60 10.67 3.86
C PHE A 588 59.47 10.89 2.35
#